data_6bdf919eaf2d8a57e2a3c6c22b0a7916
#
_entry.id   6bdf919eaf2d8a57e2a3c6c22b0a7916
#
_cell.length_a   1.000
_cell.length_b   1.000
_cell.length_c   1.000
_cell.angle_alpha   90.00
_cell.angle_beta   90.00
_cell.angle_gamma   90.00
#
_symmetry.space_group_name_H-M   'P 1'
#
loop_
_entity.id
_entity.type
_entity.pdbx_description
1 polymer ?
#
loop_
_entity_poly.entity_id
_entity_poly.type
_entity_poly.pdbx_seq_one_letter_code
_entity_poly.pdbx_strand_id
1 'polypeptide(L)'
;MLIIQGESQCGDVYLKTYRQGAEVLLAACDCDLMGKRFEDGKLHLEVCSDFFGTEKASCQDLEKALPRVTIANFVGKKAVDKAIELGYINKENILVIDGVPCAQMVMM
;
A
#
# COMPACT_ATOMS: atom_id res chain seq x y z
N MET A 1 -11.05 -17.72 -24.07
CA MET A 1 -10.75 -17.40 -23.61
C MET A 1 -10.52 -16.68 -22.77
N LEU A 2 -10.45 -16.84 -22.62
CA LEU A 2 -10.20 -16.25 -21.97
C LEU A 2 -9.80 -15.65 -21.15
N ILE A 3 -9.40 -15.64 -20.94
CA ILE A 3 -9.09 -15.26 -20.11
C ILE A 3 -8.62 -14.50 -19.48
N ILE A 4 -8.30 -14.58 -19.65
CA ILE A 4 -7.59 -13.95 -19.11
C ILE A 4 -7.65 -13.00 -18.28
N GLN A 5 -7.93 -12.98 -18.10
CA GLN A 5 -8.16 -12.07 -17.30
C GLN A 5 -7.60 -12.03 -16.09
N GLY A 6 -7.48 -12.88 -15.69
CA GLY A 6 -7.02 -12.85 -14.38
C GLY A 6 -5.77 -12.17 -14.22
N GLU A 7 -4.98 -12.21 -15.19
CA GLU A 7 -3.71 -11.69 -14.99
C GLU A 7 -3.70 -10.27 -14.68
N SER A 8 -4.69 -9.57 -15.05
CA SER A 8 -4.68 -8.16 -14.81
C SER A 8 -4.87 -7.83 -13.36
N GLN A 9 -5.39 -8.72 -12.56
CA GLN A 9 -5.57 -8.43 -11.19
C GLN A 9 -4.32 -8.61 -10.38
N CYS A 10 -3.43 -9.44 -10.85
CA CYS A 10 -2.18 -9.64 -10.16
C CYS A 10 -1.28 -8.47 -10.42
N GLY A 11 -0.67 -7.93 -9.40
CA GLY A 11 0.31 -6.89 -9.61
C GLY A 11 -0.19 -5.49 -9.49
N ASP A 12 -1.33 -5.29 -8.87
CA ASP A 12 -1.77 -3.95 -8.57
C ASP A 12 -0.86 -3.30 -7.56
N VAL A 13 -0.47 -4.04 -6.53
CA VAL A 13 0.37 -3.53 -5.45
C VAL A 13 1.33 -4.61 -5.01
N TYR A 14 2.40 -4.18 -4.34
CA TYR A 14 3.19 -5.09 -3.51
C TYR A 14 2.61 -5.01 -2.11
N LEU A 15 2.55 -6.14 -1.44
CA LEU A 15 1.87 -6.26 -0.16
C LEU A 15 2.69 -7.14 0.77
N LYS A 16 2.97 -6.64 1.97
CA LYS A 16 3.66 -7.43 2.96
C LYS A 16 3.07 -7.16 4.33
N THR A 17 2.90 -8.22 5.12
CA THR A 17 2.41 -8.08 6.48
C THR A 17 3.49 -8.56 7.45
N TYR A 18 3.54 -7.91 8.60
CA TYR A 18 4.48 -8.20 9.67
C TYR A 18 3.71 -8.41 10.95
N ARG A 19 4.19 -9.34 11.77
CA ARG A 19 3.63 -9.55 13.10
C ARG A 19 4.65 -9.21 14.14
N GLN A 20 4.24 -8.44 15.12
CA GLN A 20 5.14 -8.07 16.19
C GLN A 20 4.30 -7.92 17.45
N GLY A 21 4.36 -8.95 18.32
CA GLY A 21 3.51 -8.98 19.49
C GLY A 21 2.04 -9.00 19.09
N ALA A 22 1.28 -8.08 19.63
CA ALA A 22 -0.13 -7.94 19.30
C ALA A 22 -0.38 -7.10 18.04
N GLU A 23 0.69 -6.52 17.47
CA GLU A 23 0.55 -5.65 16.32
C GLU A 23 0.66 -6.42 15.02
N VAL A 24 -0.17 -6.05 14.06
CA VAL A 24 -0.08 -6.57 12.70
C VAL A 24 0.09 -5.37 11.79
N LEU A 25 1.23 -5.28 11.15
CA LEU A 25 1.57 -4.17 10.28
C LEU A 25 1.47 -4.59 8.83
N LEU A 26 0.84 -3.77 8.02
CA LEU A 26 0.71 -4.01 6.58
C LEU A 26 1.40 -2.89 5.83
N ALA A 27 2.18 -3.26 4.83
CA ALA A 27 2.83 -2.30 3.94
C ALA A 27 2.36 -2.60 2.52
N ALA A 28 1.83 -1.60 1.85
CA ALA A 28 1.34 -1.75 0.48
C ALA A 28 1.80 -0.57 -0.36
N CYS A 29 2.33 -0.85 -1.55
CA CYS A 29 2.71 0.20 -2.48
C CYS A 29 2.33 -0.21 -3.89
N ASP A 30 2.08 0.79 -4.74
CA ASP A 30 1.79 0.52 -6.14
C ASP A 30 2.99 -0.15 -6.79
N CYS A 31 2.72 -1.11 -7.67
CA CYS A 31 3.79 -1.90 -8.28
C CYS A 31 4.77 -1.06 -9.08
N ASP A 32 4.28 -0.03 -9.76
CA ASP A 32 5.16 0.78 -10.60
C ASP A 32 6.06 1.73 -9.80
N LEU A 33 5.89 1.79 -8.49
CA LEU A 33 6.74 2.63 -7.65
C LEU A 33 7.90 1.88 -7.02
N MET A 34 7.90 0.54 -7.10
CA MET A 34 8.93 -0.25 -6.46
C MET A 34 10.32 0.10 -6.99
N GLY A 35 11.25 0.32 -6.06
CA GLY A 35 12.62 0.67 -6.39
C GLY A 35 12.85 2.14 -6.64
N LYS A 36 11.82 2.95 -6.53
CA LYS A 36 11.94 4.36 -6.80
C LYS A 36 12.09 5.16 -5.52
N ARG A 37 12.57 6.37 -5.69
CA ARG A 37 12.86 7.28 -4.60
C ARG A 37 12.25 8.62 -4.92
N PHE A 38 11.59 9.22 -3.94
CA PHE A 38 10.90 10.49 -4.11
C PHE A 38 11.34 11.45 -3.02
N GLU A 39 11.51 12.72 -3.38
CA GLU A 39 11.92 13.73 -2.42
C GLU A 39 11.12 14.99 -2.64
N ASP A 40 10.74 15.63 -1.55
CA ASP A 40 9.96 16.86 -1.61
C ASP A 40 10.38 17.69 -0.40
N GLY A 41 11.32 18.61 -0.61
CA GLY A 41 11.88 19.37 0.48
C GLY A 41 12.62 18.47 1.44
N LYS A 42 12.18 18.43 2.68
CA LYS A 42 12.78 17.56 3.69
C LYS A 42 12.17 16.19 3.75
N LEU A 43 11.13 15.96 2.97
CA LEU A 43 10.45 14.68 2.98
C LEU A 43 11.12 13.72 1.99
N HIS A 44 11.36 12.52 2.46
CA HIS A 44 11.98 11.48 1.64
C HIS A 44 11.12 10.24 1.66
N LEU A 45 10.98 9.62 0.51
CA LEU A 45 10.24 8.37 0.39
C LEU A 45 11.05 7.41 -0.46
N GLU A 46 11.40 6.27 0.11
CA GLU A 46 12.10 5.24 -0.64
C GLU A 46 11.23 4.01 -0.66
N VAL A 47 10.86 3.55 -1.85
CA VAL A 47 9.98 2.40 -2.01
C VAL A 47 10.86 1.19 -2.28
N CYS A 48 11.08 0.37 -1.26
CA CYS A 48 12.02 -0.74 -1.38
C CYS A 48 11.36 -2.05 -0.96
N SER A 49 11.89 -3.12 -1.53
CA SER A 49 11.35 -4.46 -1.28
C SER A 49 11.60 -4.93 0.15
N ASP A 50 12.58 -4.35 0.84
CA ASP A 50 12.82 -4.73 2.23
C ASP A 50 11.60 -4.47 3.09
N PHE A 51 10.86 -3.40 2.80
CA PHE A 51 9.69 -3.04 3.58
C PHE A 51 8.40 -3.50 2.92
N PHE A 52 8.26 -3.32 1.60
CA PHE A 52 7.01 -3.64 0.91
C PHE A 52 6.97 -5.06 0.38
N GLY A 53 8.08 -5.77 0.47
CA GLY A 53 8.13 -7.16 0.05
C GLY A 53 8.29 -7.31 -1.44
N THR A 54 8.20 -8.54 -1.88
CA THR A 54 8.38 -8.88 -3.29
C THR A 54 7.16 -9.58 -3.87
N GLU A 55 6.09 -9.69 -3.11
CA GLU A 55 4.89 -10.38 -3.55
C GLU A 55 3.86 -9.40 -4.05
N LYS A 56 3.47 -9.58 -5.30
CA LYS A 56 2.43 -8.76 -5.89
C LYS A 56 1.06 -9.27 -5.48
N ALA A 57 0.13 -8.35 -5.32
CA ALA A 57 -1.21 -8.67 -4.89
C ALA A 57 -2.19 -7.77 -5.60
N SER A 58 -3.44 -8.20 -5.61
CA SER A 58 -4.52 -7.39 -6.17
C SER A 58 -5.08 -6.46 -5.11
N CYS A 59 -5.88 -5.50 -5.54
CA CYS A 59 -6.59 -4.66 -4.59
C CYS A 59 -7.58 -5.47 -3.76
N GLN A 60 -8.07 -6.57 -4.29
CA GLN A 60 -8.94 -7.45 -3.51
C GLN A 60 -8.17 -8.15 -2.40
N ASP A 61 -6.93 -8.54 -2.66
CA ASP A 61 -6.08 -9.13 -1.62
C ASP A 61 -5.82 -8.13 -0.52
N LEU A 62 -5.62 -6.88 -0.88
CA LEU A 62 -5.44 -5.81 0.09
C LEU A 62 -6.69 -5.66 0.96
N GLU A 63 -7.85 -5.68 0.33
CA GLU A 63 -9.12 -5.58 1.05
C GLU A 63 -9.29 -6.70 2.06
N LYS A 64 -8.90 -7.92 1.68
CA LYS A 64 -9.03 -9.06 2.57
C LYS A 64 -8.06 -9.04 3.73
N ALA A 65 -6.91 -8.42 3.53
CA ALA A 65 -5.88 -8.37 4.57
C ALA A 65 -6.15 -7.32 5.64
N LEU A 66 -6.79 -6.22 5.26
CA LEU A 66 -6.93 -5.06 6.13
C LEU A 66 -7.69 -5.28 7.44
N PRO A 67 -8.74 -6.11 7.51
CA PRO A 67 -9.47 -6.25 8.76
C PRO A 67 -8.66 -6.74 9.96
N ARG A 68 -7.52 -7.38 9.71
CA ARG A 68 -6.69 -7.90 10.78
C ARG A 68 -5.52 -6.98 11.13
N VAL A 69 -5.40 -5.87 10.43
CA VAL A 69 -4.21 -5.03 10.53
C VAL A 69 -4.42 -3.94 11.56
N THR A 70 -3.39 -3.67 12.35
CA THR A 70 -3.45 -2.60 13.34
C THR A 70 -2.70 -1.36 12.89
N ILE A 71 -1.70 -1.52 12.01
CA ILE A 71 -0.95 -0.40 11.46
C ILE A 71 -0.75 -0.68 9.98
N ALA A 72 -1.05 0.31 9.14
CA ALA A 72 -0.88 0.13 7.70
C ALA A 72 -0.22 1.36 7.08
N ASN A 73 0.65 1.10 6.11
CA ASN A 73 1.26 2.16 5.32
C ASN A 73 0.91 1.92 3.86
N PHE A 74 0.36 2.95 3.23
CA PHE A 74 -0.07 2.89 1.83
C PHE A 74 0.71 3.92 1.04
N VAL A 75 1.31 3.48 -0.07
CA VAL A 75 2.09 4.35 -0.94
C VAL A 75 1.63 4.16 -2.37
N GLY A 76 1.25 5.26 -3.02
CA GLY A 76 0.82 5.23 -4.40
C GLY A 76 -0.68 5.38 -4.54
N LYS A 77 -1.10 5.77 -5.74
CA LYS A 77 -2.50 6.10 -5.98
C LYS A 77 -3.43 4.91 -5.80
N LYS A 78 -3.04 3.74 -6.30
CA LYS A 78 -3.91 2.56 -6.21
C LYS A 78 -4.08 2.12 -4.76
N ALA A 79 -2.98 2.05 -4.01
CA ALA A 79 -3.03 1.61 -2.62
C ALA A 79 -3.82 2.60 -1.77
N VAL A 80 -3.56 3.89 -1.94
CA VAL A 80 -4.23 4.92 -1.14
C VAL A 80 -5.71 5.03 -1.52
N ASP A 81 -6.02 5.01 -2.82
CA ASP A 81 -7.41 5.10 -3.24
C ASP A 81 -8.24 3.92 -2.69
N LYS A 82 -7.66 2.73 -2.69
CA LYS A 82 -8.37 1.58 -2.15
C LYS A 82 -8.60 1.71 -0.66
N ALA A 83 -7.61 2.22 0.07
CA ALA A 83 -7.76 2.43 1.51
C ALA A 83 -8.84 3.47 1.82
N ILE A 84 -8.94 4.50 1.00
CA ILE A 84 -9.99 5.51 1.15
C ILE A 84 -11.36 4.88 0.86
N GLU A 85 -11.45 4.15 -0.22
CA GLU A 85 -12.70 3.50 -0.63
C GLU A 85 -13.23 2.60 0.48
N LEU A 86 -12.34 1.87 1.14
CA LEU A 86 -12.72 0.95 2.20
C LEU A 86 -12.93 1.61 3.56
N GLY A 87 -12.66 2.91 3.66
CA GLY A 87 -12.91 3.66 4.89
C GLY A 87 -11.77 3.64 5.90
N TYR A 88 -10.61 3.13 5.54
CA TYR A 88 -9.48 3.09 6.46
C TYR A 88 -8.70 4.40 6.52
N ILE A 89 -8.77 5.20 5.48
CA ILE A 89 -8.03 6.47 5.37
C ILE A 89 -8.99 7.57 4.93
N ASN A 90 -8.86 8.74 5.53
CA ASN A 90 -9.59 9.94 5.10
C ASN A 90 -8.74 10.71 4.11
N LYS A 91 -9.41 11.34 3.14
CA LYS A 91 -8.70 12.12 2.12
C LYS A 91 -7.84 13.24 2.71
N GLU A 92 -8.25 13.77 3.86
CA GLU A 92 -7.51 14.85 4.49
C GLU A 92 -6.21 14.40 5.12
N ASN A 93 -6.03 13.10 5.30
CA ASN A 93 -4.85 12.56 5.97
C ASN A 93 -3.82 12.00 5.01
N ILE A 94 -3.88 12.42 3.76
CA ILE A 94 -2.93 11.97 2.75
C ILE A 94 -1.78 12.96 2.65
N LEU A 95 -0.56 12.43 2.70
CA LEU A 95 0.64 13.22 2.48
C LEU A 95 1.12 12.95 1.07
N VAL A 96 1.38 14.00 0.30
CA VAL A 96 1.86 13.85 -1.07
C VAL A 96 3.34 14.20 -1.09
N ILE A 97 4.17 13.25 -1.55
CA ILE A 97 5.60 13.45 -1.66
C ILE A 97 5.98 13.33 -3.12
N ASP A 98 6.37 14.44 -3.73
CA ASP A 98 6.77 14.48 -5.14
C ASP A 98 5.69 13.84 -6.03
N GLY A 99 4.44 14.20 -5.78
CA GLY A 99 3.31 13.70 -6.56
C GLY A 99 2.80 12.33 -6.16
N VAL A 100 3.44 11.67 -5.20
CA VAL A 100 3.04 10.32 -4.78
C VAL A 100 2.24 10.39 -3.49
N PRO A 101 0.97 9.93 -3.50
CA PRO A 101 0.17 9.95 -2.28
C PRO A 101 0.62 8.86 -1.32
N CYS A 102 0.68 9.22 -0.05
CA CYS A 102 1.08 8.32 1.02
C CYS A 102 0.11 8.49 2.18
N ALA A 103 -0.20 7.40 2.86
CA ALA A 103 -1.09 7.46 3.99
C ALA A 103 -0.75 6.38 5.00
N GLN A 104 -1.05 6.65 6.26
CA GLN A 104 -0.81 5.71 7.32
C GLN A 104 -2.07 5.56 8.16
N MET A 105 -2.39 4.32 8.49
CA MET A 105 -3.51 4.01 9.37
C MET A 105 -2.97 3.39 10.64
N VAL A 106 -3.49 3.85 11.78
CA VAL A 106 -3.18 3.24 13.07
C VAL A 106 -4.50 2.96 13.77
N MET A 107 -4.73 1.70 14.08
CA MET A 107 -5.93 1.28 14.77
C MET A 107 -5.65 1.26 16.25
N MET A 108 -6.43 1.99 17.01
CA MET A 108 -6.19 2.11 18.46
C MET A 108 -7.20 1.39 19.29
#